data_d12a6a318d168ecf35c87c0a12174480
#
_entry.id   d12a6a318d168ecf35c87c0a12174480
#
_cell.length_a   1.000
_cell.length_b   1.000
_cell.length_c   1.000
_cell.angle_alpha   90.00
_cell.angle_beta   90.00
_cell.angle_gamma   90.00
#
_symmetry.space_group_name_H-M   'P 1'
#
loop_
_entity.id
_entity.type
_entity.pdbx_description
1 polymer ?
#
loop_
_entity_poly.entity_id
_entity_poly.type
_entity_poly.pdbx_seq_one_letter_code
_entity_poly.pdbx_strand_id
1 'polypeptide(L)'
;MIGLFNDCFPPIMDGVSLTMQNYAFWLHKKTQNVCVVTPKNPEAEDSTGYPVFRYSSAPIPMRKPYRLGFPGIDWPFQLKLSRLSFELAHAHCPFSSGKLAVQIARSQNIPLIATFHSKYRTDLERIISNKYLVDLLIKKIVRFYEMADEVWIPQASVEETLREYGYKGKVEVVNNGSDLTLDASSALLRTQTRRQLGVRDDESMFLFVGQHIWEKNIGFILDSLTLIRDLPFQMFFVGSGYAYQEMVDMVAERNLSHKIHFLGNVADRNVLKSYYTAADLFLFPSLYDNAPLVVREAAGLHTPSLLLRDATCADEIVDNYNGFLSEHSVDFFADRLQELMMNPKLVGDVGLRASSTIVRSWEDIADEVYDRYQRLIHKSRYNSPRCFTGGVMYERV
;
A
#
# COMPACT_ATOMS: atom_id res chain seq x y z
N MET A 1 -3.72 18.29 17.34
CA MET A 1 -4.27 17.54 16.17
C MET A 1 -3.17 16.72 15.51
N ILE A 2 -3.45 15.50 15.07
CA ILE A 2 -2.51 14.68 14.27
C ILE A 2 -2.75 15.01 12.80
N GLY A 3 -1.70 15.41 12.06
CA GLY A 3 -1.75 15.66 10.63
C GLY A 3 -1.16 14.50 9.83
N LEU A 4 -1.94 13.90 8.92
CA LEU A 4 -1.51 12.89 7.96
C LEU A 4 -1.30 13.54 6.59
N PHE A 5 -0.10 13.42 6.02
CA PHE A 5 0.31 14.13 4.80
C PHE A 5 0.68 13.13 3.70
N ASN A 6 -0.03 13.17 2.56
CA ASN A 6 0.31 12.38 1.39
C ASN A 6 -0.07 13.08 0.09
N ASP A 7 0.67 12.83 -1.00
CA ASP A 7 0.35 13.35 -2.32
C ASP A 7 -0.74 12.55 -3.05
N CYS A 8 -1.11 11.39 -2.51
CA CYS A 8 -2.18 10.53 -3.03
C CYS A 8 -3.25 10.31 -1.96
N PHE A 9 -4.51 10.53 -2.32
CA PHE A 9 -5.68 10.26 -1.48
C PHE A 9 -6.91 10.06 -2.40
N PRO A 10 -7.96 9.38 -1.96
CA PRO A 10 -9.13 9.17 -2.82
C PRO A 10 -9.56 10.43 -3.60
N PRO A 11 -9.93 10.28 -4.89
CA PRO A 11 -10.25 9.05 -5.62
C PRO A 11 -9.05 8.26 -6.18
N ILE A 12 -7.81 8.69 -5.94
CA ILE A 12 -6.64 7.92 -6.35
C ILE A 12 -6.51 6.70 -5.42
N MET A 13 -6.66 5.50 -5.98
CA MET A 13 -6.64 4.24 -5.24
C MET A 13 -5.33 3.50 -5.51
N ASP A 14 -4.36 3.70 -4.63
CA ASP A 14 -3.12 2.92 -4.56
C ASP A 14 -2.86 2.47 -3.11
N GLY A 15 -1.87 1.60 -2.89
CA GLY A 15 -1.59 1.05 -1.58
C GLY A 15 -1.29 2.11 -0.51
N VAL A 16 -0.64 3.22 -0.88
CA VAL A 16 -0.29 4.31 0.05
C VAL A 16 -1.52 5.12 0.41
N SER A 17 -2.36 5.44 -0.59
CA SER A 17 -3.63 6.13 -0.41
C SER A 17 -4.57 5.34 0.50
N LEU A 18 -4.69 4.03 0.29
CA LEU A 18 -5.49 3.12 1.12
C LEU A 18 -4.95 3.01 2.55
N THR A 19 -3.64 2.90 2.72
CA THR A 19 -3.00 2.89 4.05
C THR A 19 -3.32 4.18 4.81
N MET A 20 -3.15 5.34 4.16
CA MET A 20 -3.45 6.62 4.81
C MET A 20 -4.93 6.79 5.12
N GLN A 21 -5.84 6.33 4.24
CA GLN A 21 -7.27 6.35 4.47
C GLN A 21 -7.65 5.52 5.71
N ASN A 22 -7.08 4.33 5.85
CA ASN A 22 -7.29 3.47 7.02
C ASN A 22 -6.74 4.11 8.30
N TYR A 23 -5.53 4.67 8.25
CA TYR A 23 -4.98 5.42 9.40
C TYR A 23 -5.90 6.58 9.80
N ALA A 24 -6.35 7.39 8.83
CA ALA A 24 -7.24 8.52 9.11
C ALA A 24 -8.57 8.07 9.73
N PHE A 25 -9.18 7.01 9.18
CA PHE A 25 -10.46 6.47 9.67
C PHE A 25 -10.34 5.94 11.10
N TRP A 26 -9.41 5.03 11.37
CA TRP A 26 -9.31 4.37 12.67
C TRP A 26 -8.77 5.31 13.76
N LEU A 27 -7.78 6.16 13.45
CA LEU A 27 -7.29 7.19 14.36
C LEU A 27 -8.37 8.23 14.67
N HIS A 28 -9.19 8.61 13.67
CA HIS A 28 -10.31 9.51 13.90
C HIS A 28 -11.38 8.87 14.78
N LYS A 29 -11.74 7.62 14.53
CA LYS A 29 -12.68 6.86 15.38
C LYS A 29 -12.22 6.83 16.83
N LYS A 30 -10.91 6.70 17.07
CA LYS A 30 -10.28 6.64 18.40
C LYS A 30 -10.17 8.01 19.08
N THR A 31 -9.79 9.05 18.35
CA THR A 31 -9.33 10.31 18.97
C THR A 31 -10.16 11.54 18.62
N GLN A 32 -10.94 11.49 17.55
CA GLN A 32 -11.64 12.65 16.94
C GLN A 32 -10.71 13.83 16.61
N ASN A 33 -9.38 13.62 16.57
CA ASN A 33 -8.36 14.67 16.50
C ASN A 33 -7.31 14.42 15.42
N VAL A 34 -7.78 14.04 14.23
CA VAL A 34 -6.95 13.71 13.05
C VAL A 34 -7.45 14.50 11.84
N CYS A 35 -6.54 14.88 10.95
CA CYS A 35 -6.88 15.41 9.62
C CYS A 35 -5.92 14.86 8.55
N VAL A 36 -6.39 14.91 7.30
CA VAL A 36 -5.62 14.57 6.11
C VAL A 36 -5.27 15.84 5.35
N VAL A 37 -4.03 15.93 4.85
CA VAL A 37 -3.52 17.02 4.02
C VAL A 37 -2.98 16.45 2.71
N THR A 38 -3.57 16.85 1.57
CA THR A 38 -3.33 16.22 0.27
C THR A 38 -3.58 17.19 -0.90
N PRO A 39 -3.05 16.93 -2.11
CA PRO A 39 -3.39 17.71 -3.30
C PRO A 39 -4.88 17.66 -3.64
N LYS A 40 -5.40 18.75 -4.20
CA LYS A 40 -6.77 18.80 -4.74
C LYS A 40 -6.88 17.89 -5.97
N ASN A 41 -7.88 17.01 -5.97
CA ASN A 41 -8.31 16.28 -7.15
C ASN A 41 -9.71 16.79 -7.55
N PRO A 42 -9.97 17.15 -8.82
CA PRO A 42 -11.29 17.63 -9.27
C PRO A 42 -12.42 16.63 -9.06
N GLU A 43 -12.11 15.34 -9.07
CA GLU A 43 -13.06 14.23 -8.89
C GLU A 43 -13.23 13.82 -7.41
N ALA A 44 -12.59 14.55 -6.48
CA ALA A 44 -12.64 14.19 -5.07
C ALA A 44 -13.96 14.61 -4.42
N GLU A 45 -14.60 13.67 -3.75
CA GLU A 45 -15.72 13.88 -2.85
C GLU A 45 -15.29 13.51 -1.43
N ASP A 46 -15.07 14.52 -0.57
CA ASP A 46 -14.60 14.30 0.80
C ASP A 46 -15.80 14.08 1.75
N SER A 47 -16.48 12.94 1.63
CA SER A 47 -17.54 12.49 2.52
C SER A 47 -17.00 11.65 3.69
N THR A 48 -15.78 11.94 4.14
CA THR A 48 -15.12 11.27 5.26
C THR A 48 -15.59 11.84 6.59
N GLY A 49 -15.65 11.04 7.65
CA GLY A 49 -15.99 11.53 8.98
C GLY A 49 -14.94 12.46 9.61
N TYR A 50 -13.79 12.68 8.95
CA TYR A 50 -12.66 13.48 9.40
C TYR A 50 -12.31 14.59 8.40
N PRO A 51 -11.66 15.70 8.85
CA PRO A 51 -11.30 16.80 7.97
C PRO A 51 -10.24 16.41 6.92
N VAL A 52 -10.47 16.79 5.65
CA VAL A 52 -9.52 16.69 4.55
C VAL A 52 -9.20 18.07 4.02
N PHE A 53 -7.94 18.47 4.10
CA PHE A 53 -7.45 19.76 3.61
C PHE A 53 -6.73 19.56 2.28
N ARG A 54 -7.32 20.10 1.21
CA ARG A 54 -6.78 19.96 -0.14
C ARG A 54 -6.18 21.27 -0.63
N TYR A 55 -4.93 21.22 -1.13
CA TYR A 55 -4.22 22.34 -1.73
C TYR A 55 -4.14 22.23 -3.25
N SER A 56 -3.90 23.33 -3.92
CA SER A 56 -3.83 23.46 -5.38
C SER A 56 -2.84 22.47 -6.00
N SER A 57 -3.24 21.88 -7.12
CA SER A 57 -2.44 20.87 -7.83
C SER A 57 -2.71 20.89 -9.32
N ALA A 58 -1.77 20.32 -10.11
CA ALA A 58 -1.92 20.06 -11.53
C ALA A 58 -1.70 18.57 -11.83
N PRO A 59 -2.32 18.02 -12.88
CA PRO A 59 -2.05 16.65 -13.30
C PRO A 59 -0.59 16.48 -13.72
N ILE A 60 0.01 15.33 -13.39
CA ILE A 60 1.34 15.00 -13.90
C ILE A 60 1.18 14.42 -15.30
N PRO A 61 1.78 15.04 -16.36
CA PRO A 61 1.76 14.48 -17.70
C PRO A 61 2.25 13.03 -17.71
N MET A 62 1.59 12.16 -18.48
CA MET A 62 1.91 10.73 -18.63
C MET A 62 1.85 9.88 -17.33
N ARG A 63 1.45 10.44 -16.18
CA ARG A 63 1.27 9.70 -14.92
C ARG A 63 -0.13 9.89 -14.31
N LYS A 64 -1.16 9.86 -15.12
CA LYS A 64 -2.53 9.83 -14.58
C LYS A 64 -2.73 8.58 -13.71
N PRO A 65 -3.44 8.67 -12.57
CA PRO A 65 -4.19 9.82 -12.06
C PRO A 65 -3.40 10.76 -11.13
N TYR A 66 -2.08 10.61 -11.02
CA TYR A 66 -1.26 11.36 -10.06
C TYR A 66 -1.16 12.85 -10.36
N ARG A 67 -0.98 13.65 -9.31
CA ARG A 67 -1.00 15.12 -9.37
C ARG A 67 0.20 15.73 -8.67
N LEU A 68 0.73 16.80 -9.24
CA LEU A 68 1.76 17.61 -8.62
C LEU A 68 1.12 18.73 -7.78
N GLY A 69 1.45 18.80 -6.52
CA GLY A 69 0.87 19.75 -5.58
C GLY A 69 1.69 21.02 -5.38
N PHE A 70 1.01 22.13 -5.15
CA PHE A 70 1.59 23.47 -4.98
C PHE A 70 1.06 24.15 -3.70
N PRO A 71 1.31 23.59 -2.50
CA PRO A 71 0.77 24.14 -1.26
C PRO A 71 1.28 25.57 -0.97
N GLY A 72 2.52 25.90 -1.39
CA GLY A 72 3.14 27.18 -1.09
C GLY A 72 2.51 28.40 -1.80
N ILE A 73 1.80 28.21 -2.91
CA ILE A 73 1.13 29.28 -3.66
C ILE A 73 -0.38 29.33 -3.44
N ASP A 74 -0.94 28.37 -2.68
CA ASP A 74 -2.37 28.31 -2.35
C ASP A 74 -2.64 29.11 -1.08
N TRP A 75 -2.82 30.43 -1.23
CA TRP A 75 -3.03 31.33 -0.12
C TRP A 75 -4.27 30.99 0.74
N PRO A 76 -5.45 30.67 0.19
CA PRO A 76 -6.61 30.26 0.98
C PRO A 76 -6.35 29.00 1.80
N PHE A 77 -5.63 28.02 1.23
CA PHE A 77 -5.23 26.83 1.94
C PHE A 77 -4.24 27.15 3.08
N GLN A 78 -3.21 27.96 2.81
CA GLN A 78 -2.23 28.37 3.82
C GLN A 78 -2.90 29.08 5.00
N LEU A 79 -3.87 29.96 4.73
CA LEU A 79 -4.64 30.64 5.79
C LEU A 79 -5.47 29.68 6.64
N LYS A 80 -6.05 28.63 6.04
CA LYS A 80 -6.76 27.59 6.79
C LYS A 80 -5.78 26.79 7.65
N LEU A 81 -4.67 26.37 7.06
CA LEU A 81 -3.65 25.55 7.71
C LEU A 81 -2.99 26.26 8.90
N SER A 82 -2.72 27.58 8.77
CA SER A 82 -2.10 28.38 9.84
C SER A 82 -2.96 28.54 11.10
N ARG A 83 -4.25 28.24 11.01
CA ARG A 83 -5.19 28.23 12.15
C ARG A 83 -5.22 26.90 12.89
N LEU A 84 -4.56 25.87 12.36
CA LEU A 84 -4.52 24.54 12.96
C LEU A 84 -3.31 24.42 13.87
N SER A 85 -3.54 23.87 15.06
CA SER A 85 -2.48 23.49 15.98
C SER A 85 -2.26 21.99 15.90
N PHE A 86 -1.11 21.59 15.37
CA PHE A 86 -0.70 20.20 15.28
C PHE A 86 0.08 19.77 16.51
N GLU A 87 -0.03 18.50 16.85
CA GLU A 87 0.76 17.86 17.90
C GLU A 87 1.78 16.89 17.31
N LEU A 88 1.52 16.42 16.06
CA LEU A 88 2.39 15.53 15.30
C LEU A 88 2.06 15.65 13.81
N ALA A 89 3.08 15.58 12.97
CA ALA A 89 2.95 15.43 11.52
C ALA A 89 3.47 14.05 11.09
N HIS A 90 2.67 13.31 10.30
CA HIS A 90 3.09 12.05 9.70
C HIS A 90 3.00 12.14 8.18
N ALA A 91 4.15 12.04 7.51
CA ALA A 91 4.26 12.10 6.05
C ALA A 91 4.39 10.70 5.46
N HIS A 92 3.54 10.39 4.48
CA HIS A 92 3.56 9.12 3.74
C HIS A 92 4.27 9.22 2.38
N CYS A 93 4.81 10.40 2.05
CA CYS A 93 5.56 10.61 0.81
C CYS A 93 6.59 11.75 0.97
N PRO A 94 7.69 11.76 0.18
CA PRO A 94 8.74 12.77 0.28
C PRO A 94 8.52 14.02 -0.60
N PHE A 95 7.36 14.15 -1.25
CA PHE A 95 7.12 15.18 -2.25
C PHE A 95 6.45 16.44 -1.68
N SER A 96 5.38 16.95 -2.32
CA SER A 96 4.77 18.23 -1.91
C SER A 96 4.16 18.20 -0.51
N SER A 97 3.40 17.15 -0.17
CA SER A 97 2.83 16.97 1.17
C SER A 97 3.90 16.70 2.23
N GLY A 98 4.92 15.89 1.90
CA GLY A 98 6.01 15.60 2.83
C GLY A 98 6.83 16.85 3.17
N LYS A 99 7.14 17.69 2.17
CA LYS A 99 7.80 18.98 2.39
C LYS A 99 6.96 19.92 3.26
N LEU A 100 5.65 19.94 3.04
CA LEU A 100 4.72 20.71 3.86
C LEU A 100 4.69 20.19 5.30
N ALA A 101 4.70 18.86 5.51
CA ALA A 101 4.78 18.26 6.83
C ALA A 101 6.06 18.67 7.58
N VAL A 102 7.22 18.69 6.90
CA VAL A 102 8.48 19.20 7.46
C VAL A 102 8.37 20.68 7.88
N GLN A 103 7.77 21.52 7.03
CA GLN A 103 7.58 22.94 7.34
C GLN A 103 6.71 23.14 8.58
N ILE A 104 5.60 22.42 8.68
CA ILE A 104 4.69 22.47 9.83
C ILE A 104 5.40 21.95 11.09
N ALA A 105 6.06 20.80 11.01
CA ALA A 105 6.76 20.23 12.15
C ALA A 105 7.79 21.21 12.73
N ARG A 106 8.57 21.87 11.88
CA ARG A 106 9.54 22.88 12.29
C ARG A 106 8.89 24.16 12.84
N SER A 107 7.86 24.67 12.16
CA SER A 107 7.23 25.94 12.56
C SER A 107 6.45 25.84 13.87
N GLN A 108 5.88 24.68 14.17
CA GLN A 108 5.12 24.42 15.40
C GLN A 108 5.92 23.65 16.45
N ASN A 109 7.18 23.31 16.17
CA ASN A 109 8.08 22.55 17.06
C ASN A 109 7.44 21.25 17.55
N ILE A 110 6.92 20.46 16.60
CA ILE A 110 6.25 19.18 16.82
C ILE A 110 7.00 18.04 16.14
N PRO A 111 6.86 16.79 16.61
CA PRO A 111 7.51 15.65 15.97
C PRO A 111 7.00 15.36 14.56
N LEU A 112 7.92 14.89 13.72
CA LEU A 112 7.70 14.44 12.35
C LEU A 112 8.00 12.95 12.23
N ILE A 113 7.04 12.20 11.72
CA ILE A 113 7.22 10.83 11.29
C ILE A 113 7.17 10.78 9.76
N ALA A 114 7.99 9.92 9.15
CA ALA A 114 7.93 9.67 7.72
C ALA A 114 7.89 8.17 7.44
N THR A 115 6.88 7.69 6.69
CA THR A 115 6.81 6.29 6.26
C THR A 115 7.33 6.14 4.83
N PHE A 116 8.24 5.18 4.65
CA PHE A 116 8.80 4.84 3.34
C PHE A 116 7.99 3.69 2.71
N HIS A 117 7.23 3.99 1.67
CA HIS A 117 6.32 3.04 1.03
C HIS A 117 6.81 2.47 -0.30
N SER A 118 7.56 3.25 -1.10
CA SER A 118 7.70 2.99 -2.54
C SER A 118 9.15 2.85 -2.98
N LYS A 119 9.39 2.00 -3.99
CA LYS A 119 10.67 1.87 -4.69
C LYS A 119 10.87 3.04 -5.67
N TYR A 120 11.11 4.24 -5.15
CA TYR A 120 11.21 5.49 -5.92
C TYR A 120 12.21 5.44 -7.08
N ARG A 121 13.31 4.67 -6.96
CA ARG A 121 14.32 4.55 -8.03
C ARG A 121 13.70 3.97 -9.28
N THR A 122 12.99 2.86 -9.17
CA THR A 122 12.30 2.21 -10.30
C THR A 122 11.34 3.16 -11.00
N ASP A 123 10.56 3.92 -10.21
CA ASP A 123 9.64 4.92 -10.75
C ASP A 123 10.33 6.07 -11.47
N LEU A 124 11.48 6.53 -10.96
CA LEU A 124 12.24 7.62 -11.54
C LEU A 124 12.97 7.18 -12.82
N GLU A 125 13.59 6.01 -12.82
CA GLU A 125 14.33 5.45 -13.97
C GLU A 125 13.42 5.20 -15.18
N ARG A 126 12.15 4.93 -14.94
CA ARG A 126 11.14 4.78 -16.00
C ARG A 126 10.87 6.09 -16.76
N ILE A 127 10.99 7.25 -16.08
CA ILE A 127 10.67 8.57 -16.65
C ILE A 127 11.93 9.31 -17.07
N ILE A 128 13.03 9.05 -16.37
CA ILE A 128 14.28 9.80 -16.48
C ILE A 128 15.37 8.84 -16.92
N SER A 129 15.79 8.96 -18.18
CA SER A 129 16.88 8.12 -18.75
C SER A 129 18.27 8.48 -18.18
N ASN A 130 18.43 9.67 -17.59
CA ASN A 130 19.70 10.13 -17.04
C ASN A 130 19.88 9.61 -15.60
N LYS A 131 20.72 8.59 -15.42
CA LYS A 131 21.02 7.97 -14.13
C LYS A 131 21.56 8.96 -13.08
N TYR A 132 22.39 9.93 -13.48
CA TYR A 132 22.92 10.94 -12.57
C TYR A 132 21.80 11.82 -11.98
N LEU A 133 20.81 12.17 -12.80
CA LEU A 133 19.63 12.93 -12.32
C LEU A 133 18.76 12.08 -11.37
N VAL A 134 18.59 10.79 -11.66
CA VAL A 134 17.92 9.85 -10.77
C VAL A 134 18.64 9.80 -9.42
N ASP A 135 19.96 9.63 -9.41
CA ASP A 135 20.74 9.58 -8.16
C ASP A 135 20.63 10.88 -7.35
N LEU A 136 20.60 12.03 -8.02
CA LEU A 136 20.39 13.32 -7.37
C LEU A 136 19.00 13.40 -6.71
N LEU A 137 17.97 12.90 -7.38
CA LEU A 137 16.61 12.87 -6.85
C LEU A 137 16.49 11.87 -5.68
N ILE A 138 17.10 10.70 -5.78
CA ILE A 138 17.18 9.73 -4.67
C ILE A 138 17.87 10.35 -3.44
N LYS A 139 19.00 11.05 -3.63
CA LYS A 139 19.64 11.78 -2.52
C LYS A 139 18.75 12.84 -1.88
N LYS A 140 17.88 13.52 -2.68
CA LYS A 140 16.89 14.45 -2.11
C LYS A 140 15.80 13.73 -1.31
N ILE A 141 15.38 12.57 -1.77
CA ILE A 141 14.43 11.70 -1.06
C ILE A 141 15.02 11.25 0.27
N VAL A 142 16.26 10.75 0.27
CA VAL A 142 16.95 10.35 1.51
C VAL A 142 17.03 11.50 2.50
N ARG A 143 17.43 12.70 2.05
CA ARG A 143 17.48 13.90 2.91
C ARG A 143 16.12 14.25 3.53
N PHE A 144 15.02 13.96 2.86
CA PHE A 144 13.69 14.13 3.44
C PHE A 144 13.49 13.18 4.63
N TYR A 145 13.85 11.88 4.49
CA TYR A 145 13.75 10.92 5.59
C TYR A 145 14.72 11.25 6.75
N GLU A 146 15.90 11.82 6.46
CA GLU A 146 16.84 12.29 7.47
C GLU A 146 16.30 13.48 8.31
N MET A 147 15.26 14.16 7.84
CA MET A 147 14.61 15.26 8.59
C MET A 147 13.53 14.79 9.56
N ALA A 148 13.12 13.52 9.50
CA ALA A 148 12.10 12.96 10.38
C ALA A 148 12.71 12.51 11.72
N ASP A 149 11.93 12.63 12.79
CA ASP A 149 12.29 12.11 14.11
C ASP A 149 12.23 10.58 14.16
N GLU A 150 11.30 10.00 13.41
CA GLU A 150 11.20 8.56 13.18
C GLU A 150 10.91 8.26 11.72
N VAL A 151 11.56 7.22 11.18
CA VAL A 151 11.30 6.67 9.85
C VAL A 151 10.68 5.29 10.00
N TRP A 152 9.50 5.12 9.44
CA TRP A 152 8.77 3.87 9.47
C TRP A 152 8.81 3.16 8.12
N ILE A 153 8.80 1.84 8.16
CA ILE A 153 8.74 0.96 6.99
C ILE A 153 7.62 -0.07 7.19
N PRO A 154 6.88 -0.47 6.14
CA PRO A 154 5.74 -1.37 6.29
C PRO A 154 6.12 -2.85 6.46
N GLN A 155 7.40 -3.21 6.28
CA GLN A 155 7.92 -4.58 6.33
C GLN A 155 9.45 -4.55 6.48
N ALA A 156 10.05 -5.54 7.15
CA ALA A 156 11.47 -5.53 7.50
C ALA A 156 12.40 -5.48 6.26
N SER A 157 12.10 -6.26 5.22
CA SER A 157 12.87 -6.29 3.96
C SER A 157 12.93 -4.94 3.23
N VAL A 158 12.02 -4.01 3.53
CA VAL A 158 12.03 -2.66 2.94
C VAL A 158 13.21 -1.83 3.44
N GLU A 159 13.80 -2.21 4.58
CA GLU A 159 15.01 -1.55 5.10
C GLU A 159 16.16 -1.63 4.09
N GLU A 160 16.35 -2.78 3.43
CA GLU A 160 17.42 -2.96 2.44
C GLU A 160 17.31 -1.93 1.31
N THR A 161 16.10 -1.76 0.73
CA THR A 161 15.86 -0.74 -0.30
C THR A 161 16.21 0.67 0.18
N LEU A 162 15.88 1.00 1.43
CA LEU A 162 16.18 2.32 2.00
C LEU A 162 17.69 2.50 2.25
N ARG A 163 18.39 1.42 2.64
CA ARG A 163 19.86 1.38 2.79
C ARG A 163 20.57 1.54 1.45
N GLU A 164 20.11 0.87 0.41
CA GLU A 164 20.61 1.04 -0.97
C GLU A 164 20.49 2.48 -1.47
N TYR A 165 19.45 3.21 -1.04
CA TYR A 165 19.33 4.63 -1.36
C TYR A 165 20.31 5.52 -0.58
N GLY A 166 20.96 4.96 0.47
CA GLY A 166 21.98 5.64 1.27
C GLY A 166 21.48 6.16 2.61
N TYR A 167 20.26 5.84 3.04
CA TYR A 167 19.75 6.19 4.36
C TYR A 167 20.47 5.41 5.47
N LYS A 168 20.95 6.09 6.51
CA LYS A 168 21.74 5.50 7.61
C LYS A 168 21.05 5.57 8.98
N GLY A 169 19.91 6.24 9.06
CA GLY A 169 19.17 6.40 10.31
C GLY A 169 18.49 5.10 10.75
N LYS A 170 17.90 5.11 11.94
CA LYS A 170 17.07 4.00 12.43
C LYS A 170 15.76 3.94 11.65
N VAL A 171 15.22 2.74 11.51
CA VAL A 171 13.89 2.49 10.98
C VAL A 171 13.08 1.68 11.98
N GLU A 172 11.77 1.89 11.97
CA GLU A 172 10.82 1.14 12.77
C GLU A 172 9.84 0.42 11.84
N VAL A 173 9.60 -0.86 12.08
CA VAL A 173 8.62 -1.62 11.31
C VAL A 173 7.22 -1.34 11.87
N VAL A 174 6.32 -0.89 11.00
CA VAL A 174 4.89 -0.72 11.28
C VAL A 174 4.13 -1.33 10.11
N ASN A 175 3.63 -2.54 10.32
CA ASN A 175 2.99 -3.31 9.26
C ASN A 175 1.71 -2.64 8.74
N ASN A 176 1.33 -2.99 7.51
CA ASN A 176 0.02 -2.68 6.98
C ASN A 176 -1.03 -3.63 7.58
N GLY A 177 -2.28 -3.18 7.65
CA GLY A 177 -3.43 -3.98 8.08
C GLY A 177 -4.26 -4.52 6.90
N SER A 178 -5.28 -5.31 7.23
CA SER A 178 -6.37 -5.68 6.33
C SER A 178 -7.71 -5.57 7.05
N ASP A 179 -8.75 -5.15 6.30
CA ASP A 179 -10.13 -5.12 6.74
C ASP A 179 -10.96 -6.30 6.18
N LEU A 180 -10.35 -7.06 5.26
CA LEU A 180 -11.00 -8.21 4.64
C LEU A 180 -10.79 -9.46 5.49
N THR A 181 -11.87 -9.98 6.03
CA THR A 181 -11.90 -11.21 6.83
C THR A 181 -13.09 -12.07 6.44
N LEU A 182 -12.96 -13.38 6.64
CA LEU A 182 -14.07 -14.31 6.46
C LEU A 182 -15.10 -14.15 7.59
N ASP A 183 -16.35 -14.48 7.26
CA ASP A 183 -17.48 -14.55 8.16
C ASP A 183 -18.31 -15.81 7.89
N ALA A 184 -19.39 -16.01 8.65
CA ALA A 184 -20.26 -17.20 8.54
C ALA A 184 -20.89 -17.36 7.13
N SER A 185 -20.99 -16.29 6.33
CA SER A 185 -21.56 -16.33 4.98
C SER A 185 -20.52 -16.67 3.89
N SER A 186 -19.25 -16.73 4.23
CA SER A 186 -18.15 -16.80 3.24
C SER A 186 -18.17 -18.07 2.40
N ALA A 187 -18.56 -19.23 2.97
CA ALA A 187 -18.68 -20.47 2.20
C ALA A 187 -19.76 -20.37 1.11
N LEU A 188 -20.89 -19.77 1.44
CA LEU A 188 -21.96 -19.50 0.48
C LEU A 188 -21.51 -18.47 -0.57
N LEU A 189 -20.85 -17.41 -0.13
CA LEU A 189 -20.29 -16.38 -1.01
C LEU A 189 -19.32 -16.97 -2.02
N ARG A 190 -18.40 -17.87 -1.60
CA ARG A 190 -17.50 -18.60 -2.48
C ARG A 190 -18.25 -19.33 -3.57
N THR A 191 -19.23 -20.16 -3.19
CA THR A 191 -20.01 -20.96 -4.13
C THR A 191 -20.78 -20.10 -5.13
N GLN A 192 -21.45 -19.03 -4.64
CA GLN A 192 -22.20 -18.11 -5.47
C GLN A 192 -21.30 -17.36 -6.46
N THR A 193 -20.15 -16.87 -6.00
CA THR A 193 -19.22 -16.11 -6.84
C THR A 193 -18.60 -17.00 -7.93
N ARG A 194 -18.16 -18.23 -7.59
CA ARG A 194 -17.64 -19.17 -8.58
C ARG A 194 -18.68 -19.47 -9.67
N ARG A 195 -19.96 -19.71 -9.26
CA ARG A 195 -21.05 -19.93 -10.20
C ARG A 195 -21.31 -18.71 -11.10
N GLN A 196 -21.31 -17.49 -10.54
CA GLN A 196 -21.49 -16.25 -11.29
C GLN A 196 -20.38 -16.02 -12.32
N LEU A 197 -19.14 -16.39 -11.97
CA LEU A 197 -17.96 -16.28 -12.83
C LEU A 197 -17.81 -17.45 -13.80
N GLY A 198 -18.70 -18.46 -13.76
CA GLY A 198 -18.65 -19.62 -14.63
C GLY A 198 -17.53 -20.61 -14.32
N VAL A 199 -16.96 -20.57 -13.10
CA VAL A 199 -15.90 -21.48 -12.67
C VAL A 199 -16.52 -22.80 -12.20
N ARG A 200 -16.11 -23.91 -12.80
CA ARG A 200 -16.59 -25.26 -12.43
C ARG A 200 -15.94 -25.75 -11.14
N ASP A 201 -16.52 -26.77 -10.52
CA ASP A 201 -16.00 -27.35 -9.28
C ASP A 201 -14.66 -28.08 -9.46
N ASP A 202 -14.39 -28.56 -10.67
CA ASP A 202 -13.14 -29.23 -11.05
C ASP A 202 -12.03 -28.28 -11.53
N GLU A 203 -12.31 -26.98 -11.65
CA GLU A 203 -11.35 -25.97 -12.06
C GLU A 203 -10.72 -25.24 -10.87
N SER A 204 -9.42 -24.97 -10.93
CA SER A 204 -8.76 -24.04 -10.03
C SER A 204 -9.06 -22.60 -10.42
N MET A 205 -9.38 -21.74 -9.46
CA MET A 205 -9.58 -20.33 -9.68
C MET A 205 -8.36 -19.54 -9.21
N PHE A 206 -7.67 -18.89 -10.11
CA PHE A 206 -6.56 -17.99 -9.84
C PHE A 206 -7.02 -16.54 -9.89
N LEU A 207 -6.44 -15.70 -9.04
CA LEU A 207 -6.76 -14.30 -8.94
C LEU A 207 -5.49 -13.44 -8.93
N PHE A 208 -5.52 -12.33 -9.63
CA PHE A 208 -4.60 -11.21 -9.49
C PHE A 208 -5.40 -9.93 -9.23
N VAL A 209 -4.98 -9.13 -8.26
CA VAL A 209 -5.57 -7.82 -7.95
C VAL A 209 -4.46 -6.78 -7.93
N GLY A 210 -4.62 -5.72 -8.73
CA GLY A 210 -3.64 -4.64 -8.78
C GLY A 210 -3.67 -3.86 -10.08
N GLN A 211 -2.84 -2.83 -10.16
CA GLN A 211 -2.67 -2.08 -11.40
C GLN A 211 -2.15 -2.99 -12.51
N HIS A 212 -2.75 -2.90 -13.70
CA HIS A 212 -2.30 -3.61 -14.90
C HIS A 212 -1.12 -2.86 -15.52
N ILE A 213 0.05 -3.07 -14.92
CA ILE A 213 1.34 -2.48 -15.33
C ILE A 213 2.39 -3.58 -15.39
N TRP A 214 3.35 -3.45 -16.32
CA TRP A 214 4.36 -4.49 -16.53
C TRP A 214 5.28 -4.69 -15.33
N GLU A 215 5.47 -3.66 -14.51
CA GLU A 215 6.27 -3.72 -13.30
C GLU A 215 5.75 -4.73 -12.26
N LYS A 216 4.47 -5.10 -12.36
CA LYS A 216 3.88 -6.18 -11.52
C LYS A 216 4.10 -7.59 -12.08
N ASN A 217 4.92 -7.70 -13.09
CA ASN A 217 5.34 -8.95 -13.70
C ASN A 217 4.17 -9.80 -14.26
N ILE A 218 3.15 -9.12 -14.81
CA ILE A 218 1.93 -9.79 -15.31
C ILE A 218 2.25 -10.68 -16.52
N GLY A 219 3.17 -10.26 -17.39
CA GLY A 219 3.63 -11.08 -18.52
C GLY A 219 4.14 -12.44 -18.06
N PHE A 220 4.86 -12.49 -16.95
CA PHE A 220 5.34 -13.73 -16.34
C PHE A 220 4.19 -14.67 -15.92
N ILE A 221 3.08 -14.13 -15.38
CA ILE A 221 1.88 -14.91 -15.11
C ILE A 221 1.33 -15.51 -16.40
N LEU A 222 1.17 -14.69 -17.46
CA LEU A 222 0.62 -15.12 -18.74
C LEU A 222 1.49 -16.21 -19.40
N ASP A 223 2.81 -16.07 -19.33
CA ASP A 223 3.75 -17.03 -19.87
C ASP A 223 3.66 -18.38 -19.10
N SER A 224 3.61 -18.32 -17.77
CA SER A 224 3.48 -19.50 -16.92
C SER A 224 2.15 -20.23 -17.14
N LEU A 225 1.03 -19.49 -17.25
CA LEU A 225 -0.29 -20.08 -17.56
C LEU A 225 -0.33 -20.71 -18.95
N THR A 226 0.48 -20.22 -19.89
CA THR A 226 0.59 -20.84 -21.22
C THR A 226 1.15 -22.25 -21.17
N LEU A 227 2.08 -22.53 -20.24
CA LEU A 227 2.66 -23.87 -20.07
C LEU A 227 1.66 -24.89 -19.52
N ILE A 228 0.70 -24.43 -18.73
CA ILE A 228 -0.34 -25.28 -18.12
C ILE A 228 -1.72 -25.12 -18.79
N ARG A 229 -1.76 -24.64 -20.04
CA ARG A 229 -3.03 -24.33 -20.75
C ARG A 229 -4.03 -25.47 -20.82
N ASP A 230 -3.56 -26.71 -20.80
CA ASP A 230 -4.41 -27.91 -20.89
C ASP A 230 -5.00 -28.34 -19.54
N LEU A 231 -4.57 -27.75 -18.43
CA LEU A 231 -5.10 -28.02 -17.10
C LEU A 231 -6.40 -27.26 -16.83
N PRO A 232 -7.28 -27.75 -15.93
CA PRO A 232 -8.55 -27.12 -15.61
C PRO A 232 -8.35 -25.92 -14.66
N PHE A 233 -8.22 -24.72 -15.19
CA PHE A 233 -8.15 -23.49 -14.41
C PHE A 233 -8.92 -22.35 -15.08
N GLN A 234 -9.26 -21.34 -14.28
CA GLN A 234 -9.72 -20.01 -14.69
C GLN A 234 -8.89 -18.93 -13.98
N MET A 235 -8.42 -17.93 -14.71
CA MET A 235 -7.63 -16.82 -14.18
C MET A 235 -8.40 -15.50 -14.30
N PHE A 236 -8.46 -14.74 -13.20
CA PHE A 236 -9.16 -13.46 -13.14
C PHE A 236 -8.20 -12.34 -12.78
N PHE A 237 -8.17 -11.30 -13.61
CA PHE A 237 -7.41 -10.08 -13.35
C PHE A 237 -8.38 -8.96 -12.96
N VAL A 238 -8.18 -8.41 -11.75
CA VAL A 238 -8.92 -7.28 -11.21
C VAL A 238 -8.01 -6.05 -11.17
N GLY A 239 -8.45 -4.96 -11.76
CA GLY A 239 -7.73 -3.71 -11.81
C GLY A 239 -7.74 -3.06 -13.18
N SER A 240 -6.94 -2.03 -13.34
CA SER A 240 -6.75 -1.31 -14.60
C SER A 240 -5.30 -0.77 -14.67
N GLY A 241 -4.86 -0.41 -15.86
CA GLY A 241 -3.52 0.16 -16.05
C GLY A 241 -3.16 0.28 -17.53
N TYR A 242 -1.99 0.85 -17.79
CA TYR A 242 -1.54 1.11 -19.16
C TYR A 242 -1.26 -0.15 -19.99
N ALA A 243 -0.97 -1.28 -19.31
CA ALA A 243 -0.68 -2.55 -19.97
C ALA A 243 -1.93 -3.34 -20.40
N TYR A 244 -3.14 -2.87 -20.03
CA TYR A 244 -4.39 -3.63 -20.21
C TYR A 244 -4.58 -4.14 -21.64
N GLN A 245 -4.43 -3.25 -22.65
CA GLN A 245 -4.69 -3.66 -24.05
C GLN A 245 -3.66 -4.71 -24.51
N GLU A 246 -2.39 -4.50 -24.20
CA GLU A 246 -1.34 -5.46 -24.56
C GLU A 246 -1.55 -6.82 -23.86
N MET A 247 -2.04 -6.82 -22.62
CA MET A 247 -2.40 -8.07 -21.91
C MET A 247 -3.52 -8.83 -22.65
N VAL A 248 -4.56 -8.11 -23.09
CA VAL A 248 -5.68 -8.71 -23.87
C VAL A 248 -5.16 -9.32 -25.16
N ASP A 249 -4.31 -8.60 -25.88
CA ASP A 249 -3.71 -9.06 -27.13
C ASP A 249 -2.83 -10.32 -26.90
N MET A 250 -1.99 -10.31 -25.86
CA MET A 250 -1.17 -11.46 -25.46
C MET A 250 -2.02 -12.70 -25.10
N VAL A 251 -3.15 -12.50 -24.41
CA VAL A 251 -4.07 -13.60 -24.05
C VAL A 251 -4.69 -14.21 -25.32
N ALA A 252 -5.09 -13.38 -26.30
CA ALA A 252 -5.63 -13.84 -27.56
C ALA A 252 -4.59 -14.60 -28.41
N GLU A 253 -3.38 -14.07 -28.53
CA GLU A 253 -2.24 -14.70 -29.25
C GLU A 253 -1.89 -16.09 -28.68
N ARG A 254 -2.01 -16.26 -27.35
CA ARG A 254 -1.73 -17.53 -26.64
C ARG A 254 -2.92 -18.50 -26.65
N ASN A 255 -4.05 -18.12 -27.26
CA ASN A 255 -5.31 -18.89 -27.27
C ASN A 255 -5.85 -19.17 -25.85
N LEU A 256 -5.71 -18.23 -24.92
CA LEU A 256 -6.14 -18.35 -23.52
C LEU A 256 -7.41 -17.54 -23.19
N SER A 257 -8.06 -16.92 -24.19
CA SER A 257 -9.24 -16.05 -23.99
C SER A 257 -10.43 -16.76 -23.33
N HIS A 258 -10.48 -18.08 -23.39
CA HIS A 258 -11.52 -18.90 -22.74
C HIS A 258 -11.22 -19.23 -21.25
N LYS A 259 -10.03 -18.87 -20.76
CA LYS A 259 -9.55 -19.16 -19.39
C LYS A 259 -9.14 -17.91 -18.63
N ILE A 260 -8.87 -16.80 -19.32
CA ILE A 260 -8.36 -15.57 -18.70
C ILE A 260 -9.36 -14.44 -18.86
N HIS A 261 -9.75 -13.85 -17.73
CA HIS A 261 -10.83 -12.87 -17.64
C HIS A 261 -10.35 -11.58 -16.99
N PHE A 262 -10.74 -10.45 -17.54
CA PHE A 262 -10.44 -9.11 -17.03
C PHE A 262 -11.70 -8.49 -16.45
N LEU A 263 -11.74 -8.30 -15.14
CA LEU A 263 -12.92 -7.80 -14.42
C LEU A 263 -12.95 -6.27 -14.26
N GLY A 264 -11.90 -5.59 -14.75
CA GLY A 264 -11.78 -4.15 -14.62
C GLY A 264 -11.48 -3.69 -13.17
N ASN A 265 -11.62 -2.38 -12.94
CA ASN A 265 -11.40 -1.80 -11.63
C ASN A 265 -12.61 -2.02 -10.72
N VAL A 266 -12.40 -2.59 -9.54
CA VAL A 266 -13.45 -2.91 -8.56
C VAL A 266 -13.24 -2.05 -7.32
N ALA A 267 -14.09 -1.03 -7.14
CA ALA A 267 -14.06 -0.13 -6.00
C ALA A 267 -14.87 -0.66 -4.80
N ASP A 268 -15.90 -1.47 -5.06
CA ASP A 268 -16.73 -2.07 -4.01
C ASP A 268 -15.96 -3.16 -3.26
N ARG A 269 -15.69 -2.92 -1.98
CA ARG A 269 -14.97 -3.84 -1.10
C ARG A 269 -15.67 -5.18 -0.92
N ASN A 270 -17.01 -5.23 -0.96
CA ASN A 270 -17.76 -6.49 -0.86
C ASN A 270 -17.61 -7.34 -2.12
N VAL A 271 -17.64 -6.70 -3.29
CA VAL A 271 -17.38 -7.39 -4.56
C VAL A 271 -15.95 -7.90 -4.60
N LEU A 272 -14.97 -7.10 -4.19
CA LEU A 272 -13.57 -7.52 -4.12
C LEU A 272 -13.39 -8.68 -3.12
N LYS A 273 -14.02 -8.61 -1.94
CA LYS A 273 -14.07 -9.70 -0.95
C LYS A 273 -14.58 -11.00 -1.60
N SER A 274 -15.63 -10.92 -2.42
CA SER A 274 -16.19 -12.11 -3.06
C SER A 274 -15.22 -12.80 -4.01
N TYR A 275 -14.41 -12.03 -4.76
CA TYR A 275 -13.40 -12.58 -5.68
C TYR A 275 -12.25 -13.26 -4.95
N TYR A 276 -11.70 -12.63 -3.91
CA TYR A 276 -10.69 -13.28 -3.07
C TYR A 276 -11.24 -14.56 -2.43
N THR A 277 -12.44 -14.51 -1.84
CA THR A 277 -13.07 -15.68 -1.21
C THR A 277 -13.31 -16.83 -2.21
N ALA A 278 -13.58 -16.51 -3.47
CA ALA A 278 -13.81 -17.51 -4.53
C ALA A 278 -12.54 -18.14 -5.06
N ALA A 279 -11.41 -17.45 -4.99
CA ALA A 279 -10.14 -17.91 -5.52
C ALA A 279 -9.53 -19.06 -4.69
N ASP A 280 -8.74 -19.90 -5.35
CA ASP A 280 -7.93 -20.95 -4.72
C ASP A 280 -6.51 -20.44 -4.45
N LEU A 281 -5.97 -19.64 -5.37
CA LEU A 281 -4.64 -19.03 -5.26
C LEU A 281 -4.66 -17.58 -5.72
N PHE A 282 -3.93 -16.75 -5.00
CA PHE A 282 -3.61 -15.38 -5.39
C PHE A 282 -2.21 -15.34 -6.02
N LEU A 283 -2.13 -15.00 -7.31
CA LEU A 283 -0.87 -14.98 -8.06
C LEU A 283 -0.28 -13.56 -8.03
N PHE A 284 0.87 -13.40 -7.39
CA PHE A 284 1.47 -12.07 -7.26
C PHE A 284 3.02 -12.09 -7.38
N PRO A 285 3.57 -12.40 -8.59
CA PRO A 285 5.02 -12.50 -8.81
C PRO A 285 5.71 -11.13 -8.96
N SER A 286 5.22 -10.10 -8.26
CA SER A 286 5.76 -8.75 -8.35
C SER A 286 7.12 -8.62 -7.67
N LEU A 287 8.11 -8.11 -8.40
CA LEU A 287 9.41 -7.68 -7.85
C LEU A 287 9.42 -6.17 -7.50
N TYR A 288 8.36 -5.47 -7.88
CA TYR A 288 8.24 -4.02 -7.72
C TYR A 288 7.69 -3.62 -6.34
N ASP A 289 6.71 -4.37 -5.84
CA ASP A 289 6.01 -4.02 -4.60
C ASP A 289 6.86 -4.25 -3.35
N ASN A 290 6.75 -3.37 -2.36
CA ASN A 290 7.38 -3.51 -1.06
C ASN A 290 6.52 -4.39 -0.12
N ALA A 291 5.40 -3.84 0.37
CA ALA A 291 4.48 -4.53 1.29
C ALA A 291 3.03 -4.38 0.77
N PRO A 292 2.65 -5.15 -0.27
CA PRO A 292 1.38 -4.97 -0.95
C PRO A 292 0.20 -5.36 -0.06
N LEU A 293 -0.80 -4.47 0.03
CA LEU A 293 -2.03 -4.73 0.79
C LEU A 293 -2.78 -5.95 0.26
N VAL A 294 -2.76 -6.16 -1.05
CA VAL A 294 -3.47 -7.26 -1.74
C VAL A 294 -3.05 -8.66 -1.27
N VAL A 295 -1.80 -8.85 -0.84
CA VAL A 295 -1.32 -10.11 -0.24
C VAL A 295 -1.97 -10.33 1.13
N ARG A 296 -2.10 -9.28 1.93
CA ARG A 296 -2.78 -9.34 3.24
C ARG A 296 -4.29 -9.51 3.09
N GLU A 297 -4.88 -8.88 2.06
CA GLU A 297 -6.30 -9.04 1.70
C GLU A 297 -6.60 -10.49 1.30
N ALA A 298 -5.78 -11.09 0.43
CA ALA A 298 -5.89 -12.50 0.06
C ALA A 298 -5.77 -13.42 1.29
N ALA A 299 -4.74 -13.22 2.11
CA ALA A 299 -4.53 -13.96 3.33
C ALA A 299 -5.73 -13.88 4.31
N GLY A 300 -6.31 -12.68 4.49
CA GLY A 300 -7.48 -12.46 5.36
C GLY A 300 -8.72 -13.23 4.92
N LEU A 301 -8.78 -13.61 3.66
CA LEU A 301 -9.88 -14.39 3.06
C LEU A 301 -9.48 -15.85 2.78
N HIS A 302 -8.43 -16.34 3.45
CA HIS A 302 -7.89 -17.68 3.37
C HIS A 302 -7.44 -18.09 1.96
N THR A 303 -7.10 -17.14 1.11
CA THR A 303 -6.58 -17.35 -0.22
C THR A 303 -5.06 -17.19 -0.18
N PRO A 304 -4.30 -18.29 -0.19
CA PRO A 304 -2.84 -18.22 -0.09
C PRO A 304 -2.25 -17.60 -1.37
N SER A 305 -1.19 -16.82 -1.18
CA SER A 305 -0.49 -16.19 -2.28
C SER A 305 0.65 -17.05 -2.81
N LEU A 306 0.87 -17.06 -4.13
CA LEU A 306 2.07 -17.56 -4.77
C LEU A 306 2.91 -16.36 -5.23
N LEU A 307 4.10 -16.21 -4.64
CA LEU A 307 5.03 -15.11 -4.87
C LEU A 307 6.38 -15.63 -5.40
N LEU A 308 7.25 -14.73 -5.82
CA LEU A 308 8.64 -15.03 -6.12
C LEU A 308 9.49 -14.97 -4.84
N ARG A 309 10.39 -15.94 -4.67
CA ARG A 309 11.21 -16.14 -3.46
C ARG A 309 12.04 -14.90 -3.10
N ASP A 310 12.64 -14.24 -4.11
CA ASP A 310 13.53 -13.09 -3.92
C ASP A 310 12.79 -11.74 -3.95
N ALA A 311 11.45 -11.76 -3.97
CA ALA A 311 10.67 -10.53 -3.96
C ALA A 311 10.59 -9.93 -2.56
N THR A 312 10.77 -8.61 -2.44
CA THR A 312 10.60 -7.87 -1.17
C THR A 312 9.25 -8.20 -0.51
N CYS A 313 8.19 -8.32 -1.30
CA CYS A 313 6.85 -8.63 -0.80
C CYS A 313 6.66 -10.06 -0.26
N ALA A 314 7.66 -10.94 -0.43
CA ALA A 314 7.64 -12.32 0.05
C ALA A 314 8.25 -12.50 1.46
N ASP A 315 8.79 -11.46 2.07
CA ASP A 315 9.52 -11.49 3.34
C ASP A 315 8.78 -12.21 4.50
N GLU A 316 7.47 -12.02 4.58
CA GLU A 316 6.63 -12.65 5.63
C GLU A 316 6.12 -14.05 5.23
N ILE A 317 6.48 -14.53 4.02
CA ILE A 317 6.00 -15.81 3.51
C ILE A 317 6.98 -16.93 3.83
N VAL A 318 6.50 -17.92 4.57
CA VAL A 318 7.16 -19.19 4.79
C VAL A 318 6.53 -20.22 3.86
N ASP A 319 7.33 -20.70 2.91
CA ASP A 319 6.87 -21.60 1.84
C ASP A 319 6.16 -22.85 2.39
N ASN A 320 5.02 -23.21 1.81
CA ASN A 320 4.13 -24.30 2.25
C ASN A 320 3.54 -24.14 3.67
N TYR A 321 3.77 -23.01 4.33
CA TYR A 321 3.22 -22.78 5.67
C TYR A 321 2.12 -21.70 5.67
N ASN A 322 2.43 -20.46 5.23
CA ASN A 322 1.47 -19.36 5.16
C ASN A 322 1.38 -18.69 3.77
N GLY A 323 1.94 -19.33 2.77
CA GLY A 323 1.94 -18.96 1.38
C GLY A 323 2.83 -19.88 0.59
N PHE A 324 3.01 -19.57 -0.68
CA PHE A 324 3.82 -20.36 -1.60
C PHE A 324 4.87 -19.49 -2.27
N LEU A 325 6.06 -20.06 -2.47
CA LEU A 325 7.17 -19.39 -3.15
C LEU A 325 7.59 -20.19 -4.37
N SER A 326 7.99 -19.48 -5.42
CA SER A 326 8.60 -20.04 -6.62
C SER A 326 9.87 -19.26 -6.97
N GLU A 327 10.77 -19.90 -7.68
CA GLU A 327 11.90 -19.24 -8.33
C GLU A 327 11.40 -18.31 -9.45
N HIS A 328 12.21 -17.30 -9.81
CA HIS A 328 11.91 -16.39 -10.93
C HIS A 328 12.20 -17.09 -12.29
N SER A 329 11.45 -18.15 -12.56
CA SER A 329 11.46 -18.91 -13.81
C SER A 329 10.03 -19.29 -14.18
N VAL A 330 9.68 -19.08 -15.44
CA VAL A 330 8.33 -19.38 -15.98
C VAL A 330 8.02 -20.88 -15.80
N ASP A 331 8.99 -21.75 -16.08
CA ASP A 331 8.84 -23.21 -15.93
C ASP A 331 8.59 -23.60 -14.47
N PHE A 332 9.44 -23.14 -13.55
CA PHE A 332 9.27 -23.45 -12.11
C PHE A 332 7.97 -22.89 -11.54
N PHE A 333 7.54 -21.73 -11.99
CA PHE A 333 6.25 -21.16 -11.53
C PHE A 333 5.08 -21.97 -12.07
N ALA A 334 5.14 -22.41 -13.33
CA ALA A 334 4.14 -23.28 -13.94
C ALA A 334 4.08 -24.67 -13.27
N ASP A 335 5.23 -25.30 -13.00
CA ASP A 335 5.33 -26.55 -12.28
C ASP A 335 4.73 -26.42 -10.87
N ARG A 336 5.01 -25.30 -10.19
CA ARG A 336 4.46 -25.01 -8.87
C ARG A 336 2.94 -24.85 -8.91
N LEU A 337 2.40 -24.15 -9.90
CA LEU A 337 0.95 -24.05 -10.11
C LEU A 337 0.32 -25.45 -10.29
N GLN A 338 0.92 -26.27 -11.14
CA GLN A 338 0.43 -27.63 -11.39
C GLN A 338 0.46 -28.48 -10.10
N GLU A 339 1.54 -28.44 -9.32
CA GLU A 339 1.64 -29.12 -8.02
C GLU A 339 0.53 -28.70 -7.06
N LEU A 340 0.28 -27.39 -6.96
CA LEU A 340 -0.73 -26.81 -6.06
C LEU A 340 -2.15 -27.17 -6.50
N MET A 341 -2.43 -27.19 -7.81
CA MET A 341 -3.72 -27.65 -8.35
C MET A 341 -4.02 -29.11 -7.98
N MET A 342 -3.00 -29.97 -7.91
CA MET A 342 -3.15 -31.38 -7.51
C MET A 342 -3.29 -31.56 -5.99
N ASN A 343 -3.02 -30.50 -5.18
CA ASN A 343 -3.00 -30.56 -3.73
C ASN A 343 -3.95 -29.53 -3.06
N PRO A 344 -5.28 -29.55 -3.36
CA PRO A 344 -6.22 -28.54 -2.87
C PRO A 344 -6.31 -28.51 -1.33
N LYS A 345 -6.04 -29.64 -0.67
CA LYS A 345 -5.99 -29.70 0.79
C LYS A 345 -4.83 -28.88 1.35
N LEU A 346 -3.63 -29.00 0.78
CA LEU A 346 -2.46 -28.20 1.16
C LEU A 346 -2.76 -26.70 0.96
N VAL A 347 -3.37 -26.35 -0.18
CA VAL A 347 -3.73 -24.95 -0.49
C VAL A 347 -4.69 -24.40 0.57
N GLY A 348 -5.73 -25.15 0.96
CA GLY A 348 -6.67 -24.75 2.01
C GLY A 348 -6.01 -24.60 3.38
N ASP A 349 -5.15 -25.56 3.78
CA ASP A 349 -4.44 -25.53 5.06
C ASP A 349 -3.46 -24.35 5.15
N VAL A 350 -2.79 -24.02 4.04
CA VAL A 350 -1.88 -22.85 3.94
C VAL A 350 -2.68 -21.54 4.01
N GLY A 351 -3.83 -21.47 3.34
CA GLY A 351 -4.71 -20.31 3.40
C GLY A 351 -5.19 -19.99 4.83
N LEU A 352 -5.56 -21.01 5.59
CA LEU A 352 -5.91 -20.86 7.00
C LEU A 352 -4.75 -20.31 7.83
N ARG A 353 -3.54 -20.83 7.64
CA ARG A 353 -2.36 -20.33 8.36
C ARG A 353 -1.95 -18.93 7.90
N ALA A 354 -2.13 -18.58 6.62
CA ALA A 354 -1.88 -17.25 6.11
C ALA A 354 -2.70 -16.21 6.87
N SER A 355 -3.99 -16.46 7.08
CA SER A 355 -4.86 -15.51 7.77
C SER A 355 -4.47 -15.27 9.23
N SER A 356 -3.95 -16.29 9.91
CA SER A 356 -3.56 -16.20 11.32
C SER A 356 -2.15 -15.64 11.55
N THR A 357 -1.31 -15.60 10.52
CA THR A 357 0.12 -15.23 10.67
C THR A 357 0.51 -13.94 9.94
N ILE A 358 -0.19 -13.60 8.86
CA ILE A 358 0.13 -12.43 8.02
C ILE A 358 -0.79 -11.25 8.34
N VAL A 359 -2.04 -11.53 8.74
CA VAL A 359 -3.08 -10.51 8.85
C VAL A 359 -3.15 -9.90 10.25
N ARG A 360 -3.14 -8.58 10.28
CA ARG A 360 -3.53 -7.77 11.43
C ARG A 360 -4.66 -6.84 11.00
N SER A 361 -5.60 -6.56 11.89
CA SER A 361 -6.67 -5.60 11.56
C SER A 361 -6.11 -4.17 11.45
N TRP A 362 -6.76 -3.33 10.65
CA TRP A 362 -6.42 -1.91 10.62
C TRP A 362 -6.69 -1.22 11.98
N GLU A 363 -7.62 -1.74 12.78
CA GLU A 363 -7.87 -1.26 14.14
C GLU A 363 -6.67 -1.49 15.05
N ASP A 364 -6.12 -2.73 15.08
CA ASP A 364 -4.90 -3.05 15.86
C ASP A 364 -3.69 -2.26 15.41
N ILE A 365 -3.53 -2.06 14.08
CA ILE A 365 -2.46 -1.23 13.53
C ILE A 365 -2.62 0.23 13.97
N ALA A 366 -3.83 0.77 13.92
CA ALA A 366 -4.08 2.15 14.36
C ALA A 366 -3.87 2.33 15.86
N ASP A 367 -4.15 1.32 16.67
CA ASP A 367 -3.86 1.33 18.10
C ASP A 367 -2.35 1.38 18.37
N GLU A 368 -1.57 0.53 17.70
CA GLU A 368 -0.11 0.56 17.77
C GLU A 368 0.45 1.92 17.31
N VAL A 369 -0.04 2.43 16.17
CA VAL A 369 0.37 3.71 15.60
C VAL A 369 0.06 4.86 16.56
N TYR A 370 -1.12 4.85 17.17
CA TYR A 370 -1.49 5.87 18.16
C TYR A 370 -0.59 5.86 19.38
N ASP A 371 -0.26 4.68 19.91
CA ASP A 371 0.64 4.54 21.04
C ASP A 371 2.07 5.03 20.72
N ARG A 372 2.54 4.77 19.48
CA ARG A 372 3.83 5.31 19.00
C ARG A 372 3.78 6.84 18.89
N TYR A 373 2.69 7.42 18.38
CA TYR A 373 2.50 8.86 18.32
C TYR A 373 2.53 9.49 19.71
N GLN A 374 1.81 8.92 20.68
CA GLN A 374 1.78 9.46 22.05
C GLN A 374 3.16 9.44 22.71
N ARG A 375 3.92 8.34 22.51
CA ARG A 375 5.31 8.28 23.02
C ARG A 375 6.18 9.38 22.42
N LEU A 376 6.09 9.62 21.12
CA LEU A 376 6.91 10.61 20.43
C LEU A 376 6.50 12.04 20.80
N ILE A 377 5.22 12.34 20.89
CA ILE A 377 4.69 13.62 21.35
C ILE A 377 5.17 13.91 22.78
N HIS A 378 5.08 12.93 23.66
CA HIS A 378 5.51 13.06 25.03
C HIS A 378 7.03 13.33 25.11
N LYS A 379 7.85 12.55 24.40
CA LYS A 379 9.30 12.73 24.31
C LYS A 379 9.68 14.12 23.80
N SER A 380 9.00 14.61 22.79
CA SER A 380 9.24 15.95 22.22
C SER A 380 8.93 17.05 23.22
N ARG A 381 7.84 16.94 23.99
CA ARG A 381 7.47 17.92 25.02
C ARG A 381 8.47 17.98 26.18
N TYR A 382 9.08 16.85 26.54
CA TYR A 382 10.08 16.80 27.62
C TYR A 382 11.45 17.30 27.19
N ASN A 383 11.82 17.11 25.92
CA ASN A 383 13.12 17.51 25.39
C ASN A 383 13.16 18.96 24.88
N SER A 384 12.01 19.62 24.75
CA SER A 384 11.95 21.06 24.45
C SER A 384 12.46 21.83 25.67
N PRO A 385 13.47 22.72 25.52
CA PRO A 385 13.90 23.56 26.63
C PRO A 385 12.69 24.38 27.12
N ARG A 386 12.27 24.13 28.35
CA ARG A 386 11.25 24.95 28.99
C ARG A 386 11.78 26.37 29.00
N CYS A 387 11.21 27.28 28.22
CA CYS A 387 11.35 28.72 28.47
C CYS A 387 10.75 28.98 29.85
N PHE A 388 11.60 29.00 30.85
CA PHE A 388 11.25 29.62 32.13
C PHE A 388 11.03 31.10 31.85
N THR A 389 9.79 31.51 31.70
CA THR A 389 9.37 32.90 31.89
C THR A 389 9.56 33.15 33.38
N GLY A 390 10.71 33.71 33.74
CA GLY A 390 11.00 34.14 35.09
C GLY A 390 9.95 35.18 35.49
N GLY A 391 9.04 34.77 36.36
CA GLY A 391 8.19 35.66 37.08
C GLY A 391 9.05 36.43 38.08
N VAL A 392 9.33 37.69 37.83
CA VAL A 392 9.90 38.61 38.81
C VAL A 392 8.84 38.84 39.88
N MET A 393 9.05 38.22 41.04
CA MET A 393 8.31 38.62 42.25
C MET A 393 8.78 40.00 42.66
N TYR A 394 7.93 40.97 42.55
CA TYR A 394 8.09 42.25 43.25
C TYR A 394 7.66 42.03 44.71
N GLU A 395 8.63 41.92 45.63
CA GLU A 395 8.41 42.20 47.04
C GLU A 395 8.18 43.69 47.20
N ARG A 396 7.03 44.07 47.77
CA ARG A 396 6.77 45.39 48.28
C ARG A 396 7.28 45.43 49.75
N VAL A 397 8.20 46.35 49.98
CA VAL A 397 8.47 46.93 51.30
C VAL A 397 7.56 48.15 51.48
#